data_d65fd550b99d1aa230a0a6223eed1a6f
#
_entry.id   d65fd550b99d1aa230a0a6223eed1a6f
#
_cell.length_a   1.000
_cell.length_b   1.000
_cell.length_c   1.000
_cell.angle_alpha   90.00
_cell.angle_beta   90.00
_cell.angle_gamma   90.00
#
_symmetry.space_group_name_H-M   'P 1'
#
loop_
_entity.id
_entity.type
_entity.pdbx_description
1 polymer ?
#
loop_
_entity_poly.entity_id
_entity_poly.type
_entity_poly.pdbx_seq_one_letter_code
_entity_poly.pdbx_strand_id
1 'polypeptide(L)'
;RDSRYTILNDTDKILMVMRPYQVYAVEALIRQATLTNRNAYIWHTTGAGKTLTSFKTAQILAANPNIKKVIFLVDRKDLDSQTTEEFNKFEAGSVDVTDRTDVLVRQMKDKNRQLIVTTMQKMANAVKRPQYEKVMDAYKDEKVVFIIDECHRSQFGDMHKDIVRHFRKAQFFGFTGTPRFEVNGKTEGKI
;
A
#
# COMPACT_ATOMS: atom_id res chain seq x y z
N ARG A 1 8.55 22.47 -13.45
CA ARG A 1 8.37 21.02 -13.20
C ARG A 1 7.78 20.86 -11.82
N ASP A 2 6.66 20.15 -11.71
CA ASP A 2 5.99 19.94 -10.43
C ASP A 2 6.81 18.95 -9.57
N SER A 3 7.33 19.41 -8.43
CA SER A 3 8.16 18.61 -7.52
C SER A 3 7.42 17.39 -6.94
N ARG A 4 6.09 17.37 -7.00
CA ARG A 4 5.28 16.23 -6.54
C ARG A 4 5.58 14.92 -7.28
N TYR A 5 6.09 15.02 -8.51
CA TYR A 5 6.37 13.86 -9.35
C TYR A 5 7.85 13.54 -9.47
N THR A 6 8.63 14.03 -8.53
CA THR A 6 10.04 13.69 -8.38
C THR A 6 10.27 12.95 -7.08
N ILE A 7 11.24 12.06 -7.07
CA ILE A 7 11.71 11.35 -5.88
C ILE A 7 13.20 11.50 -5.79
N LEU A 8 13.69 11.99 -4.67
CA LEU A 8 15.11 11.96 -4.36
C LEU A 8 15.47 10.55 -3.87
N ASN A 9 16.37 9.90 -4.57
CA ASN A 9 17.03 8.71 -4.06
C ASN A 9 18.16 9.17 -3.14
N ASP A 10 17.95 9.09 -1.83
CA ASP A 10 18.90 9.61 -0.84
C ASP A 10 20.22 8.84 -0.81
N THR A 11 20.20 7.57 -1.20
CA THR A 11 21.41 6.74 -1.23
C THR A 11 22.33 7.15 -2.37
N ASP A 12 21.80 7.27 -3.58
CA ASP A 12 22.58 7.54 -4.78
C ASP A 12 22.63 9.06 -5.14
N LYS A 13 21.92 9.90 -4.35
CA LYS A 13 21.76 11.34 -4.60
C LYS A 13 21.20 11.67 -5.99
N ILE A 14 20.38 10.77 -6.53
CA ILE A 14 19.77 10.91 -7.87
C ILE A 14 18.34 11.39 -7.74
N LEU A 15 17.98 12.44 -8.48
CA LEU A 15 16.62 12.89 -8.63
C LEU A 15 15.92 12.07 -9.73
N MET A 16 15.01 11.20 -9.32
CA MET A 16 14.18 10.42 -10.24
C MET A 16 12.96 11.23 -10.66
N VAL A 17 12.70 11.30 -11.95
CA VAL A 17 11.52 11.97 -12.52
C VAL A 17 10.57 10.92 -13.07
N MET A 18 9.32 10.99 -12.68
CA MET A 18 8.29 10.07 -13.15
C MET A 18 8.01 10.29 -14.66
N ARG A 19 7.79 9.18 -15.37
CA ARG A 19 7.36 9.22 -16.77
C ARG A 19 5.90 9.67 -16.86
N PRO A 20 5.44 10.24 -17.99
CA PRO A 20 4.07 10.76 -18.13
C PRO A 20 2.99 9.76 -17.74
N TYR A 21 3.09 8.50 -18.17
CA TYR A 21 2.09 7.48 -17.84
C TYR A 21 2.06 7.14 -16.35
N GLN A 22 3.20 7.23 -15.64
CA GLN A 22 3.26 7.05 -14.19
C GLN A 22 2.56 8.21 -13.48
N VAL A 23 2.76 9.43 -13.95
CA VAL A 23 2.07 10.63 -13.44
C VAL A 23 0.56 10.46 -13.61
N TYR A 24 0.09 10.06 -14.79
CA TYR A 24 -1.34 9.79 -15.02
C TYR A 24 -1.92 8.75 -14.06
N ALA A 25 -1.19 7.66 -13.83
CA ALA A 25 -1.61 6.62 -12.89
C ALA A 25 -1.73 7.17 -11.44
N VAL A 26 -0.71 7.90 -10.99
CA VAL A 26 -0.70 8.54 -9.66
C VAL A 26 -1.87 9.51 -9.53
N GLU A 27 -2.07 10.42 -10.49
CA GLU A 27 -3.17 11.39 -10.45
C GLU A 27 -4.55 10.73 -10.44
N ALA A 28 -4.73 9.67 -11.23
CA ALA A 28 -5.98 8.90 -11.25
C ALA A 28 -6.28 8.29 -9.88
N LEU A 29 -5.28 7.69 -9.22
CA LEU A 29 -5.45 7.12 -7.90
C LEU A 29 -5.69 8.17 -6.81
N ILE A 30 -4.96 9.30 -6.86
CA ILE A 30 -5.21 10.41 -5.93
C ILE A 30 -6.64 10.94 -6.09
N ARG A 31 -7.09 11.14 -7.32
CA ARG A 31 -8.48 11.55 -7.60
C ARG A 31 -9.48 10.53 -7.07
N GLN A 32 -9.24 9.24 -7.31
CA GLN A 32 -10.08 8.16 -6.80
C GLN A 32 -10.13 8.16 -5.27
N ALA A 33 -8.99 8.35 -4.59
CA ALA A 33 -8.90 8.40 -3.14
C ALA A 33 -9.60 9.62 -2.53
N THR A 34 -9.55 10.76 -3.20
CA THR A 34 -10.09 12.02 -2.67
C THR A 34 -11.57 12.23 -2.98
N LEU A 35 -12.04 11.78 -4.14
CA LEU A 35 -13.41 12.03 -4.61
C LEU A 35 -14.36 10.86 -4.41
N THR A 36 -13.85 9.67 -4.16
CA THR A 36 -14.66 8.45 -4.00
C THR A 36 -14.16 7.59 -2.85
N ASN A 37 -14.95 6.57 -2.50
CA ASN A 37 -14.53 5.48 -1.60
C ASN A 37 -14.43 4.14 -2.36
N ARG A 38 -14.39 4.17 -3.69
CA ARG A 38 -14.32 2.97 -4.51
C ARG A 38 -12.89 2.48 -4.62
N ASN A 39 -12.73 1.17 -4.54
CA ASN A 39 -11.46 0.51 -4.82
C ASN A 39 -11.08 0.69 -6.29
N ALA A 40 -9.78 0.55 -6.57
CA ALA A 40 -9.26 0.60 -7.92
C ALA A 40 -8.05 -0.33 -8.08
N TYR A 41 -7.71 -0.62 -9.30
CA TYR A 41 -6.44 -1.31 -9.61
C TYR A 41 -5.77 -0.65 -10.82
N ILE A 42 -4.46 -0.76 -10.85
CA ILE A 42 -3.63 -0.29 -11.95
C ILE A 42 -2.93 -1.50 -12.57
N TRP A 43 -3.16 -1.66 -13.86
CA TRP A 43 -2.40 -2.62 -14.65
C TRP A 43 -1.12 -1.94 -15.15
N HIS A 44 0.00 -2.37 -14.62
CA HIS A 44 1.34 -1.94 -15.02
C HIS A 44 2.09 -3.10 -15.65
N THR A 45 2.56 -2.93 -16.87
CA THR A 45 3.43 -3.95 -17.49
C THR A 45 4.73 -4.12 -16.72
N THR A 46 5.31 -5.31 -16.77
CA THR A 46 6.59 -5.61 -16.14
C THR A 46 7.67 -4.62 -16.63
N GLY A 47 8.46 -4.06 -15.71
CA GLY A 47 9.47 -3.06 -16.03
C GLY A 47 8.98 -1.62 -16.19
N ALA A 48 7.68 -1.36 -16.05
CA ALA A 48 7.10 -0.02 -16.16
C ALA A 48 7.28 0.87 -14.91
N GLY A 49 8.12 0.47 -13.94
CA GLY A 49 8.34 1.21 -12.71
C GLY A 49 7.14 1.19 -11.76
N LYS A 50 6.51 0.03 -11.63
CA LYS A 50 5.36 -0.20 -10.75
C LYS A 50 5.64 0.20 -9.31
N THR A 51 6.77 -0.24 -8.75
CA THR A 51 7.19 0.08 -7.39
C THR A 51 7.30 1.59 -7.16
N LEU A 52 7.92 2.30 -8.09
CA LEU A 52 8.04 3.76 -8.03
C LEU A 52 6.67 4.44 -8.06
N THR A 53 5.77 4.01 -8.96
CA THR A 53 4.43 4.59 -9.10
C THR A 53 3.58 4.35 -7.86
N SER A 54 3.56 3.11 -7.37
CA SER A 54 2.78 2.73 -6.18
C SER A 54 3.28 3.42 -4.92
N PHE A 55 4.60 3.49 -4.75
CA PHE A 55 5.19 4.14 -3.59
C PHE A 55 4.96 5.67 -3.61
N LYS A 56 5.12 6.30 -4.78
CA LYS A 56 4.84 7.74 -4.91
C LYS A 56 3.38 8.06 -4.64
N THR A 57 2.46 7.22 -5.11
CA THR A 57 1.04 7.33 -4.76
C THR A 57 0.85 7.28 -3.24
N ALA A 58 1.50 6.32 -2.57
CA ALA A 58 1.45 6.19 -1.11
C ALA A 58 1.94 7.44 -0.39
N GLN A 59 3.08 7.99 -0.81
CA GLN A 59 3.64 9.23 -0.22
C GLN A 59 2.70 10.43 -0.36
N ILE A 60 2.14 10.64 -1.55
CA ILE A 60 1.24 11.78 -1.79
C ILE A 60 -0.06 11.62 -0.99
N LEU A 61 -0.62 10.42 -0.94
CA LEU A 61 -1.82 10.14 -0.15
C LEU A 61 -1.57 10.26 1.35
N ALA A 62 -0.39 9.87 1.83
CA ALA A 62 -0.01 10.01 3.23
C ALA A 62 0.11 11.47 3.70
N ALA A 63 0.40 12.38 2.78
CA ALA A 63 0.39 13.82 3.06
C ALA A 63 -1.03 14.43 3.10
N ASN A 64 -2.06 13.69 2.72
CA ASN A 64 -3.45 14.18 2.73
C ASN A 64 -4.04 14.10 4.15
N PRO A 65 -4.46 15.23 4.76
CA PRO A 65 -4.96 15.24 6.13
C PRO A 65 -6.28 14.48 6.34
N ASN A 66 -7.03 14.23 5.25
CA ASN A 66 -8.28 13.47 5.30
C ASN A 66 -8.06 11.95 5.32
N ILE A 67 -6.83 11.49 5.10
CA ILE A 67 -6.46 10.07 5.14
C ILE A 67 -5.70 9.80 6.44
N LYS A 68 -6.23 8.90 7.25
CA LYS A 68 -5.69 8.64 8.59
C LYS A 68 -4.37 7.88 8.54
N LYS A 69 -4.29 6.87 7.68
CA LYS A 69 -3.10 6.07 7.41
C LYS A 69 -3.09 5.64 5.95
N VAL A 70 -1.91 5.52 5.41
CA VAL A 70 -1.66 4.81 4.15
C VAL A 70 -0.80 3.59 4.46
N ILE A 71 -1.29 2.42 4.09
CA ILE A 71 -0.65 1.15 4.40
C ILE A 71 -0.29 0.45 3.10
N PHE A 72 1.00 0.29 2.87
CA PHE A 72 1.53 -0.44 1.73
C PHE A 72 1.70 -1.90 2.12
N LEU A 73 0.92 -2.79 1.49
CA LEU A 73 0.94 -4.22 1.75
C LEU A 73 1.74 -4.95 0.69
N VAL A 74 2.73 -5.69 1.13
CA VAL A 74 3.55 -6.56 0.28
C VAL A 74 3.37 -8.03 0.70
N ASP A 75 3.63 -8.96 -0.22
CA ASP A 75 3.77 -10.36 0.17
C ASP A 75 5.10 -10.54 0.90
N ARG A 76 5.09 -11.38 1.93
CA ARG A 76 6.33 -11.73 2.65
C ARG A 76 7.41 -12.28 1.72
N LYS A 77 7.01 -13.02 0.69
CA LYS A 77 7.95 -13.60 -0.28
C LYS A 77 8.61 -12.57 -1.18
N ASP A 78 7.96 -11.41 -1.32
CA ASP A 78 8.44 -10.30 -2.13
C ASP A 78 9.22 -9.27 -1.31
N LEU A 79 9.21 -9.40 0.00
CA LEU A 79 9.99 -8.55 0.90
C LEU A 79 11.42 -9.10 1.06
N ASP A 80 12.10 -9.26 -0.06
CA ASP A 80 13.52 -9.59 -0.10
C ASP A 80 14.40 -8.36 0.18
N SER A 81 15.71 -8.57 0.20
CA SER A 81 16.68 -7.50 0.42
C SER A 81 16.58 -6.40 -0.63
N GLN A 82 16.37 -6.76 -1.89
CA GLN A 82 16.30 -5.82 -2.99
C GLN A 82 15.05 -4.94 -2.89
N THR A 83 13.89 -5.52 -2.64
CA THR A 83 12.63 -4.78 -2.45
C THR A 83 12.71 -3.86 -1.23
N THR A 84 13.29 -4.36 -0.14
CA THR A 84 13.52 -3.56 1.07
C THR A 84 14.44 -2.37 0.80
N GLU A 85 15.53 -2.57 0.06
CA GLU A 85 16.42 -1.48 -0.35
C GLU A 85 15.71 -0.47 -1.24
N GLU A 86 14.88 -0.91 -2.20
CA GLU A 86 14.12 -0.01 -3.05
C GLU A 86 13.18 0.89 -2.23
N PHE A 87 12.44 0.31 -1.28
CA PHE A 87 11.58 1.10 -0.40
C PHE A 87 12.37 2.06 0.49
N ASN A 88 13.49 1.62 1.05
CA ASN A 88 14.34 2.46 1.90
C ASN A 88 15.04 3.58 1.11
N LYS A 89 15.27 3.42 -0.20
CA LYS A 89 15.75 4.49 -1.09
C LYS A 89 14.75 5.63 -1.21
N PHE A 90 13.45 5.32 -1.14
CA PHE A 90 12.37 6.30 -1.24
C PHE A 90 11.99 6.91 0.11
N GLU A 91 12.06 6.13 1.18
CA GLU A 91 11.79 6.58 2.55
C GLU A 91 12.55 5.70 3.56
N ALA A 92 13.63 6.26 4.12
CA ALA A 92 14.49 5.53 5.04
C ALA A 92 13.71 5.00 6.26
N GLY A 93 13.89 3.71 6.57
CA GLY A 93 13.23 3.07 7.71
C GLY A 93 11.73 2.84 7.53
N SER A 94 11.20 2.97 6.30
CA SER A 94 9.77 2.73 6.02
C SER A 94 9.39 1.26 6.17
N VAL A 95 10.31 0.34 5.90
CA VAL A 95 10.08 -1.10 5.90
C VAL A 95 10.58 -1.72 7.19
N ASP A 96 9.68 -2.38 7.92
CA ASP A 96 10.04 -3.28 8.99
C ASP A 96 10.16 -4.71 8.46
N VAL A 97 11.41 -5.17 8.36
CA VAL A 97 11.75 -6.53 7.90
C VAL A 97 11.55 -7.61 8.98
N THR A 98 11.25 -7.21 10.21
CA THR A 98 11.02 -8.18 11.29
C THR A 98 9.68 -8.90 11.13
N ASP A 99 9.58 -10.12 11.63
CA ASP A 99 8.32 -10.87 11.65
C ASP A 99 7.38 -10.45 12.80
N ARG A 100 7.69 -9.36 13.47
CA ARG A 100 7.04 -8.93 14.70
C ARG A 100 5.80 -8.07 14.41
N THR A 101 4.63 -8.59 14.71
CA THR A 101 3.36 -7.86 14.61
C THR A 101 3.28 -6.67 15.58
N ASP A 102 3.94 -6.74 16.74
CA ASP A 102 3.95 -5.64 17.71
C ASP A 102 4.66 -4.39 17.18
N VAL A 103 5.63 -4.53 16.28
CA VAL A 103 6.26 -3.39 15.60
C VAL A 103 5.26 -2.66 14.71
N LEU A 104 4.47 -3.39 13.91
CA LEU A 104 3.39 -2.83 13.12
C LEU A 104 2.37 -2.09 14.01
N VAL A 105 1.96 -2.70 15.11
CA VAL A 105 0.99 -2.08 16.02
C VAL A 105 1.54 -0.80 16.66
N ARG A 106 2.83 -0.73 16.98
CA ARG A 106 3.49 0.51 17.43
C ARG A 106 3.47 1.58 16.34
N GLN A 107 3.77 1.21 15.09
CA GLN A 107 3.68 2.13 13.96
C GLN A 107 2.24 2.64 13.74
N MET A 108 1.24 1.80 13.93
CA MET A 108 -0.17 2.22 13.87
C MET A 108 -0.51 3.24 14.97
N LYS A 109 0.01 3.09 16.17
CA LYS A 109 -0.17 4.05 17.28
C LYS A 109 0.49 5.41 17.02
N ASP A 110 1.59 5.42 16.29
CA ASP A 110 2.36 6.65 16.03
C ASP A 110 1.58 7.58 15.11
N LYS A 111 1.13 8.71 15.66
CA LYS A 111 0.36 9.72 14.92
C LYS A 111 1.19 10.45 13.86
N ASN A 112 2.51 10.47 14.01
CA ASN A 112 3.40 11.13 13.08
C ASN A 112 3.76 10.24 11.88
N ARG A 113 3.52 8.93 12.00
CA ARG A 113 3.77 7.99 10.92
C ARG A 113 2.50 7.75 10.10
N GLN A 114 2.38 8.46 8.98
CA GLN A 114 1.24 8.35 8.09
C GLN A 114 1.36 7.18 7.11
N LEU A 115 2.57 6.90 6.61
CA LEU A 115 2.88 5.80 5.71
C LEU A 115 3.51 4.64 6.48
N ILE A 116 2.95 3.45 6.29
CA ILE A 116 3.44 2.20 6.87
C ILE A 116 3.60 1.18 5.74
N VAL A 117 4.78 0.58 5.63
CA VAL A 117 5.03 -0.57 4.74
C VAL A 117 5.08 -1.83 5.59
N THR A 118 4.22 -2.79 5.30
CA THR A 118 4.12 -4.03 6.07
C THR A 118 3.68 -5.21 5.20
N THR A 119 3.72 -6.40 5.76
CA THR A 119 3.23 -7.58 5.05
C THR A 119 1.75 -7.83 5.31
N MET A 120 1.08 -8.46 4.35
CA MET A 120 -0.30 -8.92 4.50
C MET A 120 -0.48 -9.80 5.75
N GLN A 121 0.48 -10.66 6.03
CA GLN A 121 0.47 -11.57 7.18
C GLN A 121 0.50 -10.82 8.52
N LYS A 122 1.37 -9.81 8.65
CA LYS A 122 1.42 -8.98 9.86
C LYS A 122 0.12 -8.21 10.08
N MET A 123 -0.43 -7.62 9.01
CA MET A 123 -1.69 -6.88 9.10
C MET A 123 -2.85 -7.80 9.48
N ALA A 124 -2.98 -8.98 8.86
CA ALA A 124 -3.99 -9.96 9.23
C ALA A 124 -3.86 -10.42 10.70
N ASN A 125 -2.62 -10.64 11.16
CA ASN A 125 -2.36 -10.98 12.56
C ASN A 125 -2.72 -9.83 13.51
N ALA A 126 -2.44 -8.58 13.13
CA ALA A 126 -2.76 -7.41 13.95
C ALA A 126 -4.26 -7.26 14.18
N VAL A 127 -5.08 -7.49 13.14
CA VAL A 127 -6.55 -7.37 13.26
C VAL A 127 -7.23 -8.56 13.97
N LYS A 128 -6.57 -9.73 14.00
CA LYS A 128 -7.13 -10.96 14.60
C LYS A 128 -6.81 -11.11 16.08
N ARG A 129 -5.67 -10.59 16.53
CA ARG A 129 -5.18 -10.86 17.89
C ARG A 129 -5.83 -9.95 18.93
N PRO A 130 -6.51 -10.49 19.98
CA PRO A 130 -7.22 -9.69 20.98
C PRO A 130 -6.34 -8.64 21.67
N GLN A 131 -5.06 -8.94 21.87
CA GLN A 131 -4.10 -8.04 22.51
C GLN A 131 -3.89 -6.72 21.75
N TYR A 132 -4.22 -6.67 20.46
CA TYR A 132 -4.07 -5.50 19.60
C TYR A 132 -5.40 -4.81 19.27
N GLU A 133 -6.53 -5.39 19.71
CA GLU A 133 -7.88 -4.94 19.40
C GLU A 133 -8.07 -3.45 19.67
N LYS A 134 -7.71 -2.97 20.86
CA LYS A 134 -7.86 -1.57 21.24
C LYS A 134 -7.19 -0.60 20.25
N VAL A 135 -6.02 -0.97 19.72
CA VAL A 135 -5.28 -0.13 18.76
C VAL A 135 -5.89 -0.21 17.38
N MET A 136 -6.18 -1.43 16.93
CA MET A 136 -6.70 -1.67 15.59
C MET A 136 -8.12 -1.16 15.43
N ASP A 137 -8.95 -1.26 16.47
CA ASP A 137 -10.33 -0.78 16.48
C ASP A 137 -10.45 0.73 16.35
N ALA A 138 -9.45 1.48 16.79
CA ALA A 138 -9.40 2.93 16.56
C ALA A 138 -9.41 3.32 15.09
N TYR A 139 -9.09 2.40 14.19
CA TYR A 139 -9.06 2.63 12.74
C TYR A 139 -10.22 2.00 11.97
N LYS A 140 -11.14 1.29 12.64
CA LYS A 140 -12.28 0.59 11.98
C LYS A 140 -13.10 1.49 11.09
N ASP A 141 -13.40 2.69 11.56
CA ASP A 141 -14.27 3.66 10.88
C ASP A 141 -13.51 4.89 10.37
N GLU A 142 -12.19 4.83 10.38
CA GLU A 142 -11.32 5.87 9.82
C GLU A 142 -10.99 5.60 8.34
N LYS A 143 -10.74 6.67 7.59
CA LYS A 143 -10.28 6.53 6.20
C LYS A 143 -8.82 6.06 6.19
N VAL A 144 -8.64 4.79 5.88
CA VAL A 144 -7.34 4.16 5.67
C VAL A 144 -7.25 3.74 4.21
N VAL A 145 -6.13 4.05 3.57
CA VAL A 145 -5.87 3.61 2.18
C VAL A 145 -4.84 2.48 2.21
N PHE A 146 -5.21 1.38 1.59
CA PHE A 146 -4.31 0.25 1.39
C PHE A 146 -3.81 0.23 -0.05
N ILE A 147 -2.51 0.12 -0.23
CA ILE A 147 -1.87 -0.11 -1.53
C ILE A 147 -1.31 -1.52 -1.50
N ILE A 148 -1.72 -2.34 -2.48
CA ILE A 148 -1.34 -3.75 -2.55
C ILE A 148 -0.52 -3.96 -3.81
N ASP A 149 0.73 -4.33 -3.65
CA ASP A 149 1.59 -4.73 -4.75
C ASP A 149 1.33 -6.20 -5.12
N GLU A 150 1.40 -6.53 -6.41
CA GLU A 150 1.13 -7.89 -6.95
C GLU A 150 -0.21 -8.48 -6.47
N CYS A 151 -1.29 -7.69 -6.51
CA CYS A 151 -2.60 -8.03 -5.97
C CYS A 151 -3.29 -9.27 -6.60
N HIS A 152 -2.73 -9.83 -7.70
CA HIS A 152 -3.26 -11.01 -8.39
C HIS A 152 -2.93 -12.35 -7.71
N ARG A 153 -2.08 -12.34 -6.67
CA ARG A 153 -1.66 -13.59 -6.02
C ARG A 153 -2.76 -14.18 -5.15
N SER A 154 -3.07 -15.45 -5.38
CA SER A 154 -4.15 -16.20 -4.71
C SER A 154 -4.02 -16.31 -3.19
N GLN A 155 -2.82 -16.11 -2.64
CA GLN A 155 -2.56 -16.22 -1.20
C GLN A 155 -3.17 -15.06 -0.38
N PHE A 156 -3.64 -14.01 -1.05
CA PHE A 156 -4.26 -12.86 -0.38
C PHE A 156 -5.71 -13.09 0.05
N GLY A 157 -6.40 -14.13 -0.46
CA GLY A 157 -7.85 -14.25 -0.35
C GLY A 157 -8.42 -14.16 1.06
N ASP A 158 -8.00 -15.02 1.99
CA ASP A 158 -8.58 -15.03 3.35
C ASP A 158 -8.01 -13.94 4.24
N MET A 159 -6.71 -13.67 4.18
CA MET A 159 -6.10 -12.56 4.90
C MET A 159 -6.66 -11.21 4.47
N HIS A 160 -6.91 -11.03 3.18
CA HIS A 160 -7.55 -9.84 2.64
C HIS A 160 -8.98 -9.68 3.19
N LYS A 161 -9.78 -10.75 3.24
CA LYS A 161 -11.14 -10.71 3.82
C LYS A 161 -11.13 -10.22 5.27
N ASP A 162 -10.18 -10.67 6.08
CA ASP A 162 -10.09 -10.24 7.49
C ASP A 162 -9.76 -8.75 7.61
N ILE A 163 -8.85 -8.25 6.76
CA ILE A 163 -8.49 -6.84 6.73
C ILE A 163 -9.68 -5.99 6.26
N VAL A 164 -10.35 -6.37 5.17
CA VAL A 164 -11.54 -5.66 4.66
C VAL A 164 -12.66 -5.63 5.68
N ARG A 165 -12.89 -6.74 6.39
CA ARG A 165 -13.91 -6.81 7.44
C ARG A 165 -13.61 -5.88 8.60
N HIS A 166 -12.35 -5.74 8.95
CA HIS A 166 -11.93 -4.88 10.06
C HIS A 166 -12.03 -3.39 9.72
N PHE A 167 -11.47 -2.98 8.58
CA PHE A 167 -11.40 -1.58 8.17
C PHE A 167 -12.59 -1.22 7.28
N ARG A 168 -13.70 -0.80 7.87
CA ARG A 168 -15.01 -0.61 7.19
C ARG A 168 -15.00 0.53 6.18
N LYS A 169 -14.17 1.57 6.39
CA LYS A 169 -14.01 2.73 5.51
C LYS A 169 -12.70 2.72 4.74
N ALA A 170 -12.02 1.58 4.69
CA ALA A 170 -10.80 1.45 3.94
C ALA A 170 -11.07 1.47 2.44
N GLN A 171 -10.08 1.99 1.71
CA GLN A 171 -10.04 1.97 0.26
C GLN A 171 -8.79 1.21 -0.18
N PHE A 172 -8.96 0.33 -1.16
CA PHE A 172 -7.91 -0.56 -1.62
C PHE A 172 -7.51 -0.23 -3.05
N PHE A 173 -6.20 -0.04 -3.27
CA PHE A 173 -5.61 0.15 -4.59
C PHE A 173 -4.64 -0.99 -4.87
N GLY A 174 -4.96 -1.77 -5.92
CA GLY A 174 -4.14 -2.89 -6.35
C GLY A 174 -3.23 -2.51 -7.53
N PHE A 175 -1.98 -2.95 -7.47
CA PHE A 175 -1.04 -2.87 -8.59
C PHE A 175 -0.71 -4.28 -9.05
N THR A 176 -0.73 -4.51 -10.37
CA THR A 176 -0.40 -5.82 -10.94
C THR A 176 0.24 -5.69 -12.31
N GLY A 177 1.24 -6.51 -12.57
CA GLY A 177 1.86 -6.64 -13.90
C GLY A 177 1.11 -7.65 -14.78
N THR A 178 0.38 -8.59 -14.19
CA THR A 178 -0.32 -9.67 -14.89
C THR A 178 -1.72 -9.86 -14.31
N PRO A 179 -2.70 -9.06 -14.73
CA PRO A 179 -4.07 -9.26 -14.27
C PRO A 179 -4.56 -10.64 -14.72
N ARG A 180 -5.04 -11.41 -13.77
CA ARG A 180 -5.74 -12.67 -14.06
C ARG A 180 -7.22 -12.36 -14.15
N PHE A 181 -7.71 -12.27 -15.38
CA PHE A 181 -9.15 -12.33 -15.64
C PHE A 181 -9.53 -13.82 -15.68
N GLU A 182 -10.07 -14.35 -14.60
CA GLU A 182 -10.65 -15.69 -14.65
C GLU A 182 -11.89 -15.65 -15.53
N VAL A 183 -11.84 -16.39 -16.64
CA VAL A 183 -12.92 -16.55 -17.62
C VAL A 183 -14.17 -17.22 -17.03
N ASN A 184 -14.08 -17.73 -15.80
CA ASN A 184 -15.15 -18.42 -15.08
C ASN A 184 -15.51 -17.70 -13.77
N GLY A 185 -16.17 -16.58 -13.87
CA GLY A 185 -17.22 -16.05 -13.00
C GLY A 185 -17.12 -16.08 -11.47
N LYS A 186 -15.94 -16.34 -10.83
CA LYS A 186 -15.85 -16.36 -9.36
C LYS A 186 -15.08 -15.21 -8.72
N THR A 187 -14.42 -14.36 -9.48
CA THR A 187 -13.64 -13.23 -8.94
C THR A 187 -13.67 -11.97 -9.81
N GLU A 188 -14.69 -11.75 -10.63
CA GLU A 188 -14.87 -10.48 -11.31
C GLU A 188 -15.07 -9.37 -10.26
N GLY A 189 -14.08 -8.49 -10.18
CA GLY A 189 -14.25 -7.17 -9.54
C GLY A 189 -14.26 -7.12 -8.03
N LYS A 190 -13.77 -8.13 -7.31
CA LYS A 190 -13.64 -8.08 -5.84
C LYS A 190 -12.19 -7.89 -5.42
N ILE A 191 -11.74 -6.66 -5.45
CA ILE A 191 -10.69 -6.17 -4.56
C ILE A 191 -11.34 -5.62 -3.30
#